data_5595a5fc76358436b9167c2c995306f7
#
_entry.id   5595a5fc76358436b9167c2c995306f7
#
_cell.length_a   1.000
_cell.length_b   1.000
_cell.length_c   1.000
_cell.angle_alpha   90.00
_cell.angle_beta   90.00
_cell.angle_gamma   90.00
#
_symmetry.space_group_name_H-M   'P 1'
#
loop_
_entity.id
_entity.type
_entity.pdbx_description
1 polymer ?
#
loop_
_entity_poly.entity_id
_entity_poly.type
_entity_poly.pdbx_seq_one_letter_code
_entity_poly.pdbx_strand_id
1 'polypeptide(L)'
;QIISAIYCIIHMVRHRRQLNLEGINFQTTKRAIKRIFQTGIPSALESCLISLGTMSVQRLVNSFGAMTMAGYTAAVKIDSIAIAPIVSVGSALSVFSGQNIGANQMDRIKKGMYQTLASLIGICIVIAAGIVLFRNQLLGLFLDKTQAAEAIAIGSKYLTIVCVAYIVAAVMRTYLNVLRGAGDVNTSAVAGILELIGRIIFAYILVRPLGSTGIWIATPVSYTHLTLPTT
;
A
#
# COMPACT_ATOMS: atom_id res chain seq x y z
N GLN A 1 6.77 0.71 -19.70
CA GLN A 1 7.43 1.83 -18.98
C GLN A 1 8.16 2.76 -19.95
N ILE A 2 8.94 2.24 -20.92
CA ILE A 2 9.66 3.07 -21.91
C ILE A 2 8.69 3.95 -22.71
N ILE A 3 7.61 3.39 -23.23
CA ILE A 3 6.59 4.13 -23.99
C ILE A 3 5.96 5.23 -23.13
N SER A 4 5.64 4.92 -21.87
CA SER A 4 5.09 5.89 -20.92
C SER A 4 6.09 7.02 -20.63
N ALA A 5 7.37 6.69 -20.44
CA ALA A 5 8.43 7.68 -20.21
C ALA A 5 8.60 8.61 -21.43
N ILE A 6 8.64 8.04 -22.64
CA ILE A 6 8.73 8.83 -23.89
C ILE A 6 7.53 9.75 -24.03
N TYR A 7 6.31 9.24 -23.79
CA TYR A 7 5.09 10.05 -23.81
C TYR A 7 5.15 11.23 -22.82
N CYS A 8 5.55 10.97 -21.58
CA CYS A 8 5.71 12.01 -20.56
C CYS A 8 6.75 13.07 -20.99
N ILE A 9 7.89 12.66 -21.53
CA ILE A 9 8.95 13.58 -22.00
C ILE A 9 8.39 14.44 -23.14
N ILE A 10 7.75 13.83 -24.15
CA ILE A 10 7.16 14.57 -25.29
C ILE A 10 6.11 15.55 -24.77
N HIS A 11 5.26 15.14 -23.85
CA HIS A 11 4.21 16.00 -23.26
C HIS A 11 4.83 17.18 -22.52
N MET A 12 5.84 16.95 -21.68
CA MET A 12 6.56 18.00 -20.96
C MET A 12 7.23 19.01 -21.92
N VAL A 13 7.93 18.53 -22.95
CA VAL A 13 8.59 19.39 -23.94
C VAL A 13 7.56 20.21 -24.72
N ARG A 14 6.43 19.61 -25.09
CA ARG A 14 5.37 20.28 -25.85
C ARG A 14 4.64 21.36 -25.04
N HIS A 15 4.50 21.15 -23.73
CA HIS A 15 3.80 22.05 -22.82
C HIS A 15 4.74 22.84 -21.89
N ARG A 16 6.01 22.97 -22.28
CA ARG A 16 7.05 23.60 -21.43
C ARG A 16 6.69 25.01 -20.96
N ARG A 17 5.97 25.81 -21.78
CA ARG A 17 5.50 27.15 -21.40
C ARG A 17 4.45 27.11 -20.31
N GLN A 18 3.46 26.21 -20.43
CA GLN A 18 2.39 26.05 -19.44
C GLN A 18 2.92 25.51 -18.10
N LEU A 19 3.99 24.74 -18.15
CA LEU A 19 4.64 24.14 -16.98
C LEU A 19 5.73 25.03 -16.37
N ASN A 20 5.91 26.27 -16.87
CA ASN A 20 6.98 27.19 -16.47
C ASN A 20 8.39 26.54 -16.51
N LEU A 21 8.62 25.68 -17.50
CA LEU A 21 9.91 25.03 -17.71
C LEU A 21 10.86 25.85 -18.59
N GLU A 22 10.47 27.08 -18.95
CA GLU A 22 11.34 28.02 -19.67
C GLU A 22 12.37 28.58 -18.69
N GLY A 23 13.65 28.29 -18.98
CA GLY A 23 14.74 28.73 -18.12
C GLY A 23 15.18 27.73 -17.05
N ILE A 24 14.88 26.42 -17.24
CA ILE A 24 15.49 25.39 -16.39
C ILE A 24 17.01 25.51 -16.51
N ASN A 25 17.59 26.11 -15.50
CA ASN A 25 19.04 26.09 -15.32
C ASN A 25 19.37 24.75 -14.66
N PHE A 26 20.13 23.88 -15.31
CA PHE A 26 20.59 22.60 -14.76
C PHE A 26 21.51 22.75 -13.53
N GLN A 27 21.69 23.97 -13.02
CA GLN A 27 22.40 24.22 -11.79
C GLN A 27 21.57 23.72 -10.58
N THR A 28 21.78 22.46 -10.25
CA THR A 28 21.16 21.87 -9.06
C THR A 28 21.77 22.49 -7.81
N THR A 29 20.95 23.18 -7.02
CA THR A 29 21.42 23.79 -5.76
C THR A 29 21.74 22.69 -4.75
N LYS A 30 22.86 22.77 -4.02
CA LYS A 30 23.22 21.85 -2.93
C LYS A 30 22.05 21.61 -1.95
N ARG A 31 21.22 22.63 -1.72
CA ARG A 31 20.02 22.55 -0.87
C ARG A 31 18.97 21.59 -1.45
N ALA A 32 18.73 21.61 -2.78
CA ALA A 32 17.79 20.73 -3.45
C ALA A 32 18.27 19.27 -3.38
N ILE A 33 19.56 19.04 -3.64
CA ILE A 33 20.17 17.70 -3.50
C ILE A 33 20.01 17.17 -2.08
N LYS A 34 20.35 17.98 -1.07
CA LYS A 34 20.19 17.60 0.34
C LYS A 34 18.75 17.21 0.66
N ARG A 35 17.78 17.98 0.17
CA ARG A 35 16.35 17.71 0.40
C ARG A 35 15.90 16.39 -0.28
N ILE A 36 16.37 16.12 -1.50
CA ILE A 36 16.11 14.85 -2.20
C ILE A 36 16.63 13.67 -1.39
N PHE A 37 17.87 13.74 -0.89
CA PHE A 37 18.42 12.67 -0.07
C PHE A 37 17.71 12.54 1.29
N GLN A 38 17.36 13.63 1.94
CA GLN A 38 16.65 13.61 3.23
C GLN A 38 15.26 12.97 3.14
N THR A 39 14.57 13.08 2.00
CA THR A 39 13.28 12.45 1.78
C THR A 39 13.39 11.09 1.11
N GLY A 40 14.33 10.92 0.20
CA GLY A 40 14.50 9.71 -0.60
C GLY A 40 15.08 8.54 0.19
N ILE A 41 16.09 8.77 1.04
CA ILE A 41 16.71 7.71 1.83
C ILE A 41 15.71 7.03 2.78
N PRO A 42 14.94 7.76 3.62
CA PRO A 42 13.94 7.12 4.47
C PRO A 42 12.89 6.32 3.68
N SER A 43 12.41 6.86 2.56
CA SER A 43 11.44 6.16 1.71
C SER A 43 12.02 4.91 1.04
N ALA A 44 13.29 4.95 0.64
CA ALA A 44 13.98 3.78 0.08
C ALA A 44 14.17 2.69 1.15
N LEU A 45 14.61 3.07 2.35
CA LEU A 45 14.74 2.14 3.48
C LEU A 45 13.40 1.51 3.85
N GLU A 46 12.33 2.30 3.93
CA GLU A 46 10.97 1.80 4.15
C GLU A 46 10.60 0.73 3.10
N SER A 47 10.83 1.01 1.81
CA SER A 47 10.53 0.08 0.72
C SER A 47 11.35 -1.21 0.80
N CYS A 48 12.63 -1.11 1.14
CA CYS A 48 13.50 -2.28 1.35
C CYS A 48 13.00 -3.13 2.52
N LEU A 49 12.66 -2.50 3.64
CA LEU A 49 12.16 -3.21 4.82
C LEU A 49 10.82 -3.90 4.55
N ILE A 50 9.90 -3.25 3.83
CA ILE A 50 8.64 -3.86 3.41
C ILE A 50 8.90 -5.11 2.56
N SER A 51 9.85 -5.04 1.61
CA SER A 51 10.22 -6.18 0.78
C SER A 51 10.80 -7.33 1.59
N LEU A 52 11.71 -7.05 2.54
CA LEU A 52 12.27 -8.05 3.46
C LEU A 52 11.19 -8.69 4.33
N GLY A 53 10.23 -7.90 4.83
CA GLY A 53 9.12 -8.40 5.61
C GLY A 53 8.18 -9.30 4.81
N THR A 54 7.90 -8.93 3.57
CA THR A 54 7.12 -9.77 2.65
C THR A 54 7.83 -11.11 2.40
N MET A 55 9.15 -11.11 2.20
CA MET A 55 9.95 -12.33 2.06
C MET A 55 9.90 -13.19 3.32
N SER A 56 9.93 -12.59 4.52
CA SER A 56 9.84 -13.31 5.78
C SER A 56 8.49 -14.00 5.95
N VAL A 57 7.40 -13.33 5.63
CA VAL A 57 6.06 -13.91 5.62
C VAL A 57 5.96 -15.02 4.56
N GLN A 58 6.49 -14.80 3.35
CA GLN A 58 6.52 -15.80 2.30
C GLN A 58 7.26 -17.09 2.73
N ARG A 59 8.39 -16.95 3.41
CA ARG A 59 9.13 -18.08 3.96
C ARG A 59 8.29 -18.88 4.96
N LEU A 60 7.52 -18.19 5.80
CA LEU A 60 6.63 -18.84 6.77
C LEU A 60 5.47 -19.57 6.06
N VAL A 61 4.90 -18.98 5.00
CA VAL A 61 3.86 -19.63 4.18
C VAL A 61 4.39 -20.89 3.51
N ASN A 62 5.63 -20.83 3.00
CA ASN A 62 6.26 -21.98 2.32
C ASN A 62 6.41 -23.21 3.23
N SER A 63 6.54 -23.03 4.57
CA SER A 63 6.62 -24.13 5.53
C SER A 63 5.32 -24.93 5.66
N PHE A 64 4.20 -24.43 5.16
CA PHE A 64 2.88 -25.10 5.17
C PHE A 64 2.60 -25.95 3.92
N GLY A 65 3.58 -26.05 3.00
CA GLY A 65 3.49 -26.91 1.83
C GLY A 65 2.98 -26.22 0.57
N ALA A 66 3.04 -26.95 -0.54
CA ALA A 66 2.83 -26.41 -1.88
C ALA A 66 1.41 -25.88 -2.11
N MET A 67 0.38 -26.54 -1.55
CA MET A 67 -1.01 -26.12 -1.73
C MET A 67 -1.30 -24.80 -1.03
N THR A 68 -0.79 -24.60 0.20
CA THR A 68 -0.89 -23.34 0.92
C THR A 68 -0.18 -22.23 0.17
N MET A 69 1.00 -22.50 -0.36
CA MET A 69 1.77 -21.55 -1.15
C MET A 69 1.05 -21.16 -2.46
N ALA A 70 0.47 -22.13 -3.18
CA ALA A 70 -0.27 -21.86 -4.41
C ALA A 70 -1.49 -20.99 -4.14
N GLY A 71 -2.32 -21.34 -3.15
CA GLY A 71 -3.51 -20.59 -2.77
C GLY A 71 -3.18 -19.19 -2.29
N TYR A 72 -2.15 -19.03 -1.46
CA TYR A 72 -1.66 -17.73 -0.99
C TYR A 72 -1.16 -16.86 -2.14
N THR A 73 -0.32 -17.42 -3.04
CA THR A 73 0.25 -16.66 -4.16
C THR A 73 -0.83 -16.16 -5.12
N ALA A 74 -1.83 -16.99 -5.43
CA ALA A 74 -2.99 -16.59 -6.21
C ALA A 74 -3.78 -15.47 -5.53
N ALA A 75 -4.03 -15.62 -4.24
CA ALA A 75 -4.77 -14.63 -3.45
C ALA A 75 -4.02 -13.29 -3.35
N VAL A 76 -2.70 -13.30 -3.16
CA VAL A 76 -1.87 -12.06 -3.14
C VAL A 76 -1.88 -11.34 -4.49
N LYS A 77 -1.97 -12.05 -5.62
CA LYS A 77 -2.12 -11.39 -6.93
C LYS A 77 -3.45 -10.63 -7.02
N ILE A 78 -4.53 -11.24 -6.56
CA ILE A 78 -5.86 -10.59 -6.51
C ILE A 78 -5.82 -9.39 -5.55
N ASP A 79 -5.24 -9.56 -4.36
CA ASP A 79 -5.06 -8.51 -3.36
C ASP A 79 -4.26 -7.32 -3.91
N SER A 80 -3.19 -7.57 -4.66
CA SER A 80 -2.37 -6.53 -5.28
C SER A 80 -3.17 -5.66 -6.27
N ILE A 81 -4.08 -6.27 -7.03
CA ILE A 81 -4.98 -5.54 -7.94
C ILE A 81 -6.00 -4.75 -7.14
N ALA A 82 -6.55 -5.35 -6.08
CA ALA A 82 -7.55 -4.73 -5.22
C ALA A 82 -7.02 -3.50 -4.46
N ILE A 83 -5.76 -3.54 -4.02
CA ILE A 83 -5.15 -2.45 -3.25
C ILE A 83 -4.65 -1.29 -4.13
N ALA A 84 -4.45 -1.52 -5.43
CA ALA A 84 -3.90 -0.51 -6.34
C ALA A 84 -4.68 0.80 -6.38
N PRO A 85 -6.04 0.83 -6.43
CA PRO A 85 -6.81 2.07 -6.35
C PRO A 85 -6.60 2.82 -5.03
N ILE A 86 -6.48 2.10 -3.90
CA ILE A 86 -6.25 2.68 -2.58
C ILE A 86 -4.90 3.40 -2.54
N VAL A 87 -3.86 2.75 -3.08
CA VAL A 87 -2.51 3.33 -3.18
C VAL A 87 -2.50 4.56 -4.09
N SER A 88 -3.19 4.50 -5.23
CA SER A 88 -3.24 5.60 -6.21
C SER A 88 -3.94 6.83 -5.65
N VAL A 89 -5.09 6.66 -5.02
CA VAL A 89 -5.84 7.76 -4.39
C VAL A 89 -5.04 8.33 -3.20
N GLY A 90 -4.39 7.49 -2.42
CA GLY A 90 -3.50 7.93 -1.35
C GLY A 90 -2.34 8.79 -1.88
N SER A 91 -1.70 8.39 -2.97
CA SER A 91 -0.62 9.16 -3.59
C SER A 91 -1.12 10.52 -4.11
N ALA A 92 -2.31 10.57 -4.70
CA ALA A 92 -2.95 11.82 -5.11
C ALA A 92 -3.21 12.75 -3.92
N LEU A 93 -3.66 12.21 -2.78
CA LEU A 93 -3.85 12.97 -1.54
C LEU A 93 -2.55 13.55 -1.01
N SER A 94 -1.43 12.83 -1.12
CA SER A 94 -0.11 13.35 -0.71
C SER A 94 0.29 14.57 -1.55
N VAL A 95 0.12 14.51 -2.87
CA VAL A 95 0.39 15.65 -3.76
C VAL A 95 -0.54 16.82 -3.47
N PHE A 96 -1.84 16.55 -3.31
CA PHE A 96 -2.84 17.56 -2.94
C PHE A 96 -2.49 18.26 -1.62
N SER A 97 -2.10 17.50 -0.61
CA SER A 97 -1.69 18.03 0.69
C SER A 97 -0.47 18.92 0.57
N GLY A 98 0.57 18.47 -0.15
CA GLY A 98 1.79 19.26 -0.37
C GLY A 98 1.53 20.60 -1.06
N GLN A 99 0.69 20.61 -2.10
CA GLN A 99 0.30 21.82 -2.82
C GLN A 99 -0.48 22.80 -1.92
N ASN A 100 -1.42 22.30 -1.12
CA ASN A 100 -2.24 23.16 -0.26
C ASN A 100 -1.46 23.66 0.97
N ILE A 101 -0.47 22.90 1.48
CA ILE A 101 0.46 23.39 2.51
C ILE A 101 1.29 24.53 1.95
N GLY A 102 1.85 24.36 0.73
CA GLY A 102 2.59 25.43 0.07
C GLY A 102 1.77 26.70 -0.17
N ALA A 103 0.46 26.57 -0.34
CA ALA A 103 -0.50 27.67 -0.49
C ALA A 103 -1.07 28.17 0.85
N ASN A 104 -0.63 27.63 2.00
CA ASN A 104 -1.14 27.94 3.35
C ASN A 104 -2.65 27.72 3.53
N GLN A 105 -3.21 26.68 2.86
CA GLN A 105 -4.65 26.38 2.84
C GLN A 105 -4.99 25.13 3.66
N MET A 106 -4.83 25.18 4.99
CA MET A 106 -5.03 24.05 5.89
C MET A 106 -6.46 23.50 5.91
N ASP A 107 -7.47 24.37 5.79
CA ASP A 107 -8.88 23.92 5.76
C ASP A 107 -9.21 23.08 4.53
N ARG A 108 -8.56 23.38 3.39
CA ARG A 108 -8.70 22.55 2.18
C ARG A 108 -8.11 21.16 2.39
N ILE A 109 -6.98 21.06 3.11
CA ILE A 109 -6.35 19.77 3.42
C ILE A 109 -7.28 18.93 4.27
N LYS A 110 -7.83 19.48 5.35
CA LYS A 110 -8.79 18.77 6.21
C LYS A 110 -9.99 18.27 5.42
N LYS A 111 -10.61 19.15 4.63
CA LYS A 111 -11.75 18.78 3.78
C LYS A 111 -11.40 17.71 2.77
N GLY A 112 -10.27 17.86 2.08
CA GLY A 112 -9.78 16.87 1.12
C GLY A 112 -9.46 15.52 1.74
N MET A 113 -8.87 15.52 2.94
CA MET A 113 -8.59 14.29 3.70
C MET A 113 -9.89 13.53 4.04
N TYR A 114 -10.91 14.21 4.58
CA TYR A 114 -12.19 13.55 4.89
C TYR A 114 -12.92 13.07 3.64
N GLN A 115 -12.92 13.83 2.56
CA GLN A 115 -13.50 13.42 1.29
C GLN A 115 -12.79 12.21 0.69
N THR A 116 -11.46 12.22 0.74
CA THR A 116 -10.64 11.09 0.28
C THR A 116 -10.90 9.85 1.14
N LEU A 117 -10.97 10.01 2.46
CA LEU A 117 -11.26 8.90 3.38
C LEU A 117 -12.64 8.28 3.09
N ALA A 118 -13.68 9.11 2.95
CA ALA A 118 -15.02 8.63 2.61
C ALA A 118 -15.05 7.90 1.26
N SER A 119 -14.37 8.44 0.25
CA SER A 119 -14.25 7.81 -1.07
C SER A 119 -13.51 6.49 -1.00
N LEU A 120 -12.40 6.41 -0.26
CA LEU A 120 -11.63 5.19 -0.07
C LEU A 120 -12.43 4.11 0.65
N ILE A 121 -13.18 4.47 1.70
CA ILE A 121 -14.05 3.52 2.40
C ILE A 121 -15.10 2.96 1.42
N GLY A 122 -15.74 3.81 0.61
CA GLY A 122 -16.68 3.37 -0.42
C GLY A 122 -16.03 2.41 -1.44
N ILE A 123 -14.85 2.75 -1.94
CA ILE A 123 -14.08 1.90 -2.85
C ILE A 123 -13.72 0.56 -2.18
N CYS A 124 -13.27 0.57 -0.92
CA CYS A 124 -12.93 -0.64 -0.18
C CYS A 124 -14.15 -1.55 -0.02
N ILE A 125 -15.33 -1.01 0.29
CA ILE A 125 -16.56 -1.79 0.44
C ILE A 125 -16.93 -2.46 -0.90
N VAL A 126 -16.90 -1.72 -2.00
CA VAL A 126 -17.23 -2.26 -3.33
C VAL A 126 -16.24 -3.36 -3.73
N ILE A 127 -14.93 -3.11 -3.55
CA ILE A 127 -13.89 -4.10 -3.86
C ILE A 127 -14.02 -5.33 -2.97
N ALA A 128 -14.20 -5.16 -1.66
CA ALA A 128 -14.36 -6.27 -0.71
C ALA A 128 -15.60 -7.10 -1.03
N ALA A 129 -16.74 -6.47 -1.33
CA ALA A 129 -17.95 -7.16 -1.76
C ALA A 129 -17.71 -7.96 -3.06
N GLY A 130 -17.08 -7.36 -4.06
CA GLY A 130 -16.73 -8.05 -5.31
C GLY A 130 -15.82 -9.26 -5.08
N ILE A 131 -14.77 -9.10 -4.28
CA ILE A 131 -13.85 -10.20 -3.96
C ILE A 131 -14.58 -11.30 -3.20
N VAL A 132 -15.36 -10.98 -2.15
CA VAL A 132 -16.07 -12.00 -1.35
C VAL A 132 -17.08 -12.77 -2.18
N LEU A 133 -17.81 -12.10 -3.08
CA LEU A 133 -18.80 -12.73 -3.97
C LEU A 133 -18.14 -13.62 -5.03
N PHE A 134 -17.04 -13.18 -5.61
CA PHE A 134 -16.39 -13.86 -6.76
C PHE A 134 -15.07 -14.55 -6.41
N ARG A 135 -14.72 -14.70 -5.13
CA ARG A 135 -13.40 -15.21 -4.67
C ARG A 135 -12.99 -16.54 -5.31
N ASN A 136 -13.92 -17.48 -5.44
CA ASN A 136 -13.63 -18.81 -5.99
C ASN A 136 -13.37 -18.73 -7.50
N GLN A 137 -14.14 -17.93 -8.22
CA GLN A 137 -13.94 -17.68 -9.65
C GLN A 137 -12.64 -16.96 -9.92
N LEU A 138 -12.36 -15.91 -9.12
CA LEU A 138 -11.11 -15.13 -9.23
C LEU A 138 -9.88 -16.00 -8.95
N LEU A 139 -9.91 -16.84 -7.92
CA LEU A 139 -8.82 -17.76 -7.61
C LEU A 139 -8.65 -18.83 -8.70
N GLY A 140 -9.76 -19.33 -9.27
CA GLY A 140 -9.73 -20.29 -10.37
C GLY A 140 -9.09 -19.77 -11.65
N LEU A 141 -8.92 -18.45 -11.83
CA LEU A 141 -8.18 -17.87 -12.95
C LEU A 141 -6.66 -18.04 -12.82
N PHE A 142 -6.16 -18.26 -11.60
CA PHE A 142 -4.74 -18.32 -11.28
C PHE A 142 -4.27 -19.72 -10.87
N LEU A 143 -5.19 -20.69 -10.68
CA LEU A 143 -4.91 -22.02 -10.20
C LEU A 143 -5.30 -23.07 -11.23
N ASP A 144 -4.45 -24.07 -11.42
CA ASP A 144 -4.72 -25.20 -12.33
C ASP A 144 -5.85 -26.10 -11.79
N LYS A 145 -6.69 -26.60 -12.68
CA LYS A 145 -7.89 -27.40 -12.34
C LYS A 145 -7.62 -28.66 -11.52
N THR A 146 -6.41 -29.20 -11.60
CA THR A 146 -6.04 -30.48 -10.95
C THR A 146 -5.72 -30.36 -9.46
N GLN A 147 -5.37 -29.15 -8.98
CA GLN A 147 -5.02 -28.88 -7.58
C GLN A 147 -5.94 -27.84 -6.94
N ALA A 148 -7.03 -27.48 -7.63
CA ALA A 148 -7.75 -26.25 -7.37
C ALA A 148 -8.50 -26.21 -6.03
N ALA A 149 -9.16 -27.28 -5.60
CA ALA A 149 -10.13 -27.21 -4.49
C ALA A 149 -9.50 -26.80 -3.16
N GLU A 150 -8.38 -27.41 -2.76
CA GLU A 150 -7.70 -27.10 -1.51
C GLU A 150 -7.03 -25.74 -1.56
N ALA A 151 -6.31 -25.42 -2.63
CA ALA A 151 -5.65 -24.14 -2.81
C ALA A 151 -6.67 -22.97 -2.89
N ILE A 152 -7.83 -23.18 -3.54
CA ILE A 152 -8.93 -22.22 -3.58
C ILE A 152 -9.50 -22.00 -2.18
N ALA A 153 -9.70 -23.05 -1.39
CA ALA A 153 -10.19 -22.90 -0.02
C ALA A 153 -9.26 -22.06 0.86
N ILE A 154 -7.95 -22.29 0.74
CA ILE A 154 -6.91 -21.53 1.47
C ILE A 154 -6.89 -20.08 1.01
N GLY A 155 -6.81 -19.83 -0.30
CA GLY A 155 -6.80 -18.47 -0.86
C GLY A 155 -8.08 -17.70 -0.56
N SER A 156 -9.24 -18.36 -0.61
CA SER A 156 -10.54 -17.80 -0.26
C SER A 156 -10.59 -17.33 1.19
N LYS A 157 -10.04 -18.13 2.11
CA LYS A 157 -9.93 -17.76 3.53
C LYS A 157 -9.04 -16.54 3.73
N TYR A 158 -7.88 -16.48 3.06
CA TYR A 158 -7.02 -15.31 3.07
C TYR A 158 -7.75 -14.07 2.59
N LEU A 159 -8.35 -14.10 1.41
CA LEU A 159 -9.07 -12.96 0.83
C LEU A 159 -10.18 -12.45 1.75
N THR A 160 -10.93 -13.34 2.37
CA THR A 160 -12.02 -12.95 3.29
C THR A 160 -11.47 -12.19 4.51
N ILE A 161 -10.34 -12.63 5.07
CA ILE A 161 -9.71 -11.98 6.23
C ILE A 161 -9.15 -10.61 5.84
N VAL A 162 -8.46 -10.53 4.68
CA VAL A 162 -7.79 -9.29 4.25
C VAL A 162 -8.80 -8.24 3.79
N CYS A 163 -9.94 -8.62 3.22
CA CYS A 163 -11.00 -7.67 2.84
C CYS A 163 -11.49 -6.82 4.03
N VAL A 164 -11.57 -7.41 5.23
CA VAL A 164 -11.92 -6.65 6.45
C VAL A 164 -10.85 -5.62 6.79
N ALA A 165 -9.58 -5.95 6.52
CA ALA A 165 -8.45 -5.07 6.78
C ALA A 165 -8.37 -3.86 5.85
N TYR A 166 -9.02 -3.88 4.68
CA TYR A 166 -8.93 -2.77 3.72
C TYR A 166 -9.43 -1.45 4.29
N ILE A 167 -10.48 -1.48 5.11
CA ILE A 167 -11.02 -0.26 5.74
C ILE A 167 -9.99 0.34 6.70
N VAL A 168 -9.37 -0.49 7.54
CA VAL A 168 -8.35 -0.04 8.48
C VAL A 168 -7.11 0.47 7.74
N ALA A 169 -6.69 -0.25 6.69
CA ALA A 169 -5.59 0.17 5.83
C ALA A 169 -5.88 1.51 5.12
N ALA A 170 -7.12 1.74 4.65
CA ALA A 170 -7.52 2.98 4.02
C ALA A 170 -7.40 4.18 4.99
N VAL A 171 -7.86 4.01 6.24
CA VAL A 171 -7.72 5.04 7.29
C VAL A 171 -6.24 5.34 7.52
N MET A 172 -5.44 4.34 7.83
CA MET A 172 -4.01 4.49 8.10
C MET A 172 -3.28 5.17 6.93
N ARG A 173 -3.49 4.69 5.70
CA ARG A 173 -2.86 5.24 4.50
C ARG A 173 -3.27 6.68 4.22
N THR A 174 -4.51 7.06 4.51
CA THR A 174 -4.96 8.46 4.38
C THR A 174 -4.12 9.38 5.26
N TYR A 175 -3.95 9.06 6.54
CA TYR A 175 -3.13 9.86 7.44
C TYR A 175 -1.65 9.90 7.04
N LEU A 176 -1.07 8.73 6.70
CA LEU A 176 0.32 8.66 6.27
C LEU A 176 0.60 9.47 5.01
N ASN A 177 -0.32 9.47 4.03
CA ASN A 177 -0.16 10.25 2.81
C ASN A 177 -0.29 11.77 3.05
N VAL A 178 -1.13 12.21 3.98
CA VAL A 178 -1.18 13.62 4.41
C VAL A 178 0.14 14.04 5.04
N LEU A 179 0.72 13.22 5.94
CA LEU A 179 2.03 13.49 6.56
C LEU A 179 3.15 13.54 5.52
N ARG A 180 3.17 12.60 4.56
CA ARG A 180 4.13 12.64 3.44
C ARG A 180 3.98 13.90 2.61
N GLY A 181 2.75 14.32 2.32
CA GLY A 181 2.46 15.57 1.62
C GLY A 181 2.91 16.81 2.41
N ALA A 182 2.85 16.75 3.73
CA ALA A 182 3.37 17.78 4.63
C ALA A 182 4.92 17.82 4.68
N GLY A 183 5.60 16.85 4.08
CA GLY A 183 7.05 16.73 4.11
C GLY A 183 7.57 15.97 5.33
N ASP A 184 6.70 15.47 6.19
CA ASP A 184 7.07 14.61 7.32
C ASP A 184 7.18 13.14 6.88
N VAL A 185 8.23 12.89 6.12
CA VAL A 185 8.55 11.56 5.59
C VAL A 185 9.07 10.64 6.71
N ASN A 186 9.70 11.19 7.73
CA ASN A 186 10.28 10.41 8.80
C ASN A 186 9.21 9.73 9.64
N THR A 187 8.17 10.46 10.06
CA THR A 187 7.05 9.88 10.81
C THR A 187 6.33 8.81 10.00
N SER A 188 6.12 9.03 8.68
CA SER A 188 5.50 8.03 7.83
C SER A 188 6.38 6.78 7.65
N ALA A 189 7.70 6.94 7.57
CA ALA A 189 8.63 5.82 7.48
C ALA A 189 8.69 5.00 8.79
N VAL A 190 8.73 5.68 9.93
CA VAL A 190 8.69 5.02 11.26
C VAL A 190 7.39 4.21 11.41
N ALA A 191 6.24 4.78 11.05
CA ALA A 191 4.97 4.08 11.08
C ALA A 191 4.97 2.82 10.17
N GLY A 192 5.51 2.92 8.94
CA GLY A 192 5.65 1.77 8.04
C GLY A 192 6.58 0.67 8.61
N ILE A 193 7.67 1.06 9.27
CA ILE A 193 8.57 0.12 9.95
C ILE A 193 7.88 -0.58 11.11
N LEU A 194 7.14 0.15 11.94
CA LEU A 194 6.38 -0.42 13.07
C LEU A 194 5.30 -1.37 12.57
N GLU A 195 4.60 -1.03 11.49
CA GLU A 195 3.63 -1.92 10.82
C GLU A 195 4.30 -3.24 10.42
N LEU A 196 5.46 -3.16 9.78
CA LEU A 196 6.19 -4.32 9.32
C LEU A 196 6.64 -5.21 10.48
N ILE A 197 7.26 -4.62 11.50
CA ILE A 197 7.71 -5.33 12.71
C ILE A 197 6.50 -6.00 13.38
N GLY A 198 5.40 -5.28 13.56
CA GLY A 198 4.16 -5.82 14.10
C GLY A 198 3.66 -7.02 13.29
N ARG A 199 3.61 -6.88 11.96
CA ARG A 199 3.17 -7.97 11.07
C ARG A 199 4.02 -9.23 11.23
N ILE A 200 5.34 -9.10 11.27
CA ILE A 200 6.25 -10.23 11.46
C ILE A 200 6.03 -10.87 12.83
N ILE A 201 6.05 -10.07 13.89
CA ILE A 201 5.88 -10.57 15.27
C ILE A 201 4.54 -11.30 15.42
N PHE A 202 3.44 -10.68 14.99
CA PHE A 202 2.11 -11.30 15.08
C PHE A 202 1.99 -12.53 14.19
N ALA A 203 2.61 -12.58 13.01
CA ALA A 203 2.64 -13.76 12.18
C ALA A 203 3.31 -14.94 12.90
N TYR A 204 4.47 -14.73 13.53
CA TYR A 204 5.19 -15.79 14.24
C TYR A 204 4.51 -16.21 15.56
N ILE A 205 3.82 -15.30 16.25
CA ILE A 205 3.06 -15.62 17.46
C ILE A 205 1.79 -16.39 17.10
N LEU A 206 1.01 -15.89 16.14
CA LEU A 206 -0.30 -16.44 15.80
C LEU A 206 -0.22 -17.72 14.98
N VAL A 207 0.91 -18.00 14.33
CA VAL A 207 1.09 -19.25 13.60
C VAL A 207 1.07 -20.47 14.50
N ARG A 208 1.54 -20.35 15.74
CA ARG A 208 1.58 -21.48 16.69
C ARG A 208 0.18 -22.00 17.03
N PRO A 209 -0.80 -21.17 17.48
CA PRO A 209 -2.15 -21.65 17.81
C PRO A 209 -3.09 -21.79 16.59
N LEU A 210 -2.88 -21.04 15.51
CA LEU A 210 -3.85 -20.92 14.40
C LEU A 210 -3.34 -21.46 13.05
N GLY A 211 -2.12 -22.01 13.02
CA GLY A 211 -1.51 -22.46 11.77
C GLY A 211 -1.41 -21.35 10.72
N SER A 212 -1.63 -21.70 9.45
CA SER A 212 -1.57 -20.73 8.34
C SER A 212 -2.54 -19.56 8.51
N THR A 213 -3.69 -19.76 9.15
CA THR A 213 -4.67 -18.69 9.42
C THR A 213 -4.09 -17.58 10.29
N GLY A 214 -3.19 -17.91 11.22
CA GLY A 214 -2.49 -16.92 12.04
C GLY A 214 -1.68 -15.93 11.22
N ILE A 215 -1.11 -16.38 10.10
CA ILE A 215 -0.37 -15.51 9.17
C ILE A 215 -1.33 -14.52 8.50
N TRP A 216 -2.53 -14.98 8.12
CA TRP A 216 -3.54 -14.13 7.48
C TRP A 216 -4.05 -13.04 8.42
N ILE A 217 -4.26 -13.38 9.68
CA ILE A 217 -4.75 -12.45 10.72
C ILE A 217 -3.67 -11.44 11.12
N ALA A 218 -2.40 -11.77 11.00
CA ALA A 218 -1.31 -10.85 11.33
C ALA A 218 -1.33 -9.56 10.48
N THR A 219 -1.83 -9.63 9.25
CA THR A 219 -1.94 -8.45 8.36
C THR A 219 -2.94 -7.40 8.90
N PRO A 220 -4.22 -7.72 9.17
CA PRO A 220 -5.15 -6.75 9.78
C PRO A 220 -4.71 -6.26 11.15
N VAL A 221 -4.15 -7.14 11.98
CA VAL A 221 -3.71 -6.77 13.34
C VAL A 221 -2.58 -5.74 13.30
N SER A 222 -1.63 -5.86 12.36
CA SER A 222 -0.56 -4.87 12.23
C SER A 222 -1.08 -3.47 11.85
N TYR A 223 -2.13 -3.38 11.04
CA TYR A 223 -2.77 -2.11 10.71
C TYR A 223 -3.48 -1.46 11.90
N THR A 224 -4.14 -2.26 12.77
CA THR A 224 -4.91 -1.73 13.89
C THR A 224 -4.04 -1.09 14.96
N HIS A 225 -2.86 -1.64 15.25
CA HIS A 225 -1.96 -1.09 16.26
C HIS A 225 -1.40 0.29 15.92
N LEU A 226 -1.37 0.67 14.64
CA LEU A 226 -0.89 1.98 14.19
C LEU A 226 -2.00 3.04 14.13
N THR A 227 -3.27 2.64 14.15
CA THR A 227 -4.41 3.56 14.13
C THR A 227 -4.83 4.00 15.54
N LEU A 228 -4.35 3.34 16.59
CA LEU A 228 -4.61 3.78 17.96
C LEU A 228 -3.74 5.00 18.27
N PRO A 229 -4.35 6.14 18.68
CA PRO A 229 -3.58 7.29 19.09
C PRO A 229 -2.75 6.91 20.31
N THR A 230 -1.43 6.98 20.18
CA THR A 230 -0.56 7.05 21.36
C THR A 230 -0.82 8.40 21.98
N THR A 231 -1.64 8.43 23.02
CA THR A 231 -1.83 9.59 23.91
C THR A 231 -0.53 10.01 24.54
#